data_407ef87d0c5113c5583e70f4c436ab5b
#
_entry.id   407ef87d0c5113c5583e70f4c436ab5b
#
_cell.length_a   1.000
_cell.length_b   1.000
_cell.length_c   1.000
_cell.angle_alpha   90.00
_cell.angle_beta   90.00
_cell.angle_gamma   90.00
#
_symmetry.space_group_name_H-M   'P 1'
#
loop_
_entity.id
_entity.type
_entity.pdbx_description
1 polymer ?
#
loop_
_entity_poly.entity_id
_entity_poly.type
_entity_poly.pdbx_seq_one_letter_code
_entity_poly.pdbx_strand_id
1 'polypeptide(L)'
;FRFTFSGLAPATTYYVCVDDKTNDFFSDPLAYATAAAGPQAGATTAGSAKAGDILLAEDFSRVIHGGDIANFAAGYYPPSSNRGTYAAASGDNPSGFSATRCTANEFDVFSGGGVAAPYTEGTGLAAWGKSGNIAGRPGYVKMGAGSAAASLYTPELTALPDAATVKVRFSAQAYSEKYDGSGADAGKILVKAVRGAVLGAKGAITGTVTEVSAADPVDISAAKARFREFEATLTNVTPDCRIVISTSEKRALLDNVVVTCTAITPATKPAAPGGVSFDAAAAADRLTLKWNAVPDATSYTVAYWKGSASAPESEYAYKTGIASTATSQELTNLESNTSYWAKVKAVGSLDSDWSETCLLYT
;
A
#
# COMPACT_ATOMS: atom_id res chain seq x y z
N PHE A 1 -37.29 0.49 1.77
CA PHE A 1 -37.20 0.14 0.34
C PHE A 1 -35.88 0.58 -0.18
N ARG A 2 -35.21 -0.28 -0.96
CA ARG A 2 -33.95 0.04 -1.65
C ARG A 2 -34.24 0.10 -3.14
N PHE A 3 -33.90 1.21 -3.76
CA PHE A 3 -33.94 1.34 -5.21
C PHE A 3 -32.54 1.34 -5.75
N THR A 4 -32.29 0.54 -6.75
CA THR A 4 -31.02 0.54 -7.47
C THR A 4 -31.26 1.16 -8.84
N PHE A 5 -30.56 2.21 -9.14
CA PHE A 5 -30.54 2.82 -10.46
C PHE A 5 -29.31 2.31 -11.22
N SER A 6 -29.52 1.78 -12.41
CA SER A 6 -28.44 1.32 -13.29
C SER A 6 -28.42 2.14 -14.59
N GLY A 7 -27.29 2.16 -15.26
CA GLY A 7 -27.15 2.88 -16.54
C GLY A 7 -27.06 4.41 -16.39
N LEU A 8 -26.75 4.90 -15.20
CA LEU A 8 -26.55 6.33 -14.99
C LEU A 8 -25.27 6.80 -15.68
N ALA A 9 -25.33 7.97 -16.30
CA ALA A 9 -24.15 8.56 -16.93
C ALA A 9 -23.15 9.03 -15.86
N PRO A 10 -21.83 8.83 -16.06
CA PRO A 10 -20.80 9.35 -15.17
C PRO A 10 -20.78 10.86 -15.10
N ALA A 11 -20.30 11.43 -14.00
CA ALA A 11 -20.17 12.86 -13.75
C ALA A 11 -21.47 13.65 -13.98
N THR A 12 -22.60 13.02 -13.73
CA THR A 12 -23.93 13.61 -13.96
C THR A 12 -24.68 13.72 -12.65
N THR A 13 -25.26 14.89 -12.40
CA THR A 13 -26.13 15.07 -11.22
C THR A 13 -27.54 14.59 -11.53
N TYR A 14 -28.03 13.66 -10.73
CA TYR A 14 -29.39 13.17 -10.76
C TYR A 14 -30.12 13.67 -9.52
N TYR A 15 -31.40 13.95 -9.70
CA TYR A 15 -32.29 14.32 -8.60
C TYR A 15 -33.24 13.16 -8.36
N VAL A 16 -33.27 12.66 -7.15
CA VAL A 16 -34.15 11.55 -6.75
C VAL A 16 -35.14 12.05 -5.75
N CYS A 17 -36.44 11.87 -6.03
CA CYS A 17 -37.54 12.13 -5.10
C CYS A 17 -38.25 10.82 -4.78
N VAL A 18 -38.81 10.71 -3.60
CA VAL A 18 -39.72 9.65 -3.22
C VAL A 18 -41.15 10.23 -3.23
N ASP A 19 -42.00 9.60 -4.02
CA ASP A 19 -43.44 9.92 -4.08
C ASP A 19 -44.18 8.87 -3.28
N ASP A 20 -44.69 9.23 -2.11
CA ASP A 20 -45.61 8.40 -1.34
C ASP A 20 -47.07 8.80 -1.66
N LYS A 21 -47.62 8.10 -2.64
CA LYS A 21 -49.01 8.34 -3.09
C LYS A 21 -50.09 8.03 -2.07
N THR A 22 -49.76 7.32 -1.00
CA THR A 22 -50.71 6.98 0.04
C THR A 22 -50.91 8.15 1.00
N ASN A 23 -49.87 8.92 1.24
CA ASN A 23 -49.89 10.03 2.20
C ASN A 23 -49.75 11.40 1.52
N ASP A 24 -49.81 11.45 0.20
CA ASP A 24 -49.66 12.67 -0.62
C ASP A 24 -48.34 13.42 -0.27
N PHE A 25 -47.29 12.63 -0.05
CA PHE A 25 -45.95 13.15 0.35
C PHE A 25 -44.99 13.03 -0.81
N PHE A 26 -44.41 14.16 -1.16
CA PHE A 26 -43.30 14.25 -2.08
C PHE A 26 -42.06 14.66 -1.29
N SER A 27 -41.02 13.83 -1.29
CA SER A 27 -39.77 14.22 -0.64
C SER A 27 -39.10 15.37 -1.40
N ASP A 28 -38.40 16.23 -0.69
CA ASP A 28 -37.47 17.14 -1.35
C ASP A 28 -36.49 16.34 -2.25
N PRO A 29 -36.17 16.86 -3.44
CA PRO A 29 -35.28 16.17 -4.33
C PRO A 29 -33.87 16.08 -3.71
N LEU A 30 -33.39 14.87 -3.52
CA LEU A 30 -32.01 14.62 -3.14
C LEU A 30 -31.14 14.64 -4.39
N ALA A 31 -30.25 15.61 -4.48
CA ALA A 31 -29.27 15.66 -5.56
C ALA A 31 -28.19 14.61 -5.32
N TYR A 32 -28.05 13.69 -6.25
CA TYR A 32 -26.97 12.71 -6.28
C TYR A 32 -26.12 12.92 -7.52
N ALA A 33 -24.90 13.35 -7.33
CA ALA A 33 -23.92 13.39 -8.40
C ALA A 33 -23.29 11.99 -8.53
N THR A 34 -23.51 11.36 -9.68
CA THR A 34 -22.71 10.16 -9.99
C THR A 34 -21.25 10.57 -10.04
N ALA A 35 -20.40 9.78 -9.42
CA ALA A 35 -18.98 9.93 -9.60
C ALA A 35 -18.67 9.96 -11.11
N ALA A 36 -17.70 10.75 -11.52
CA ALA A 36 -17.02 10.50 -12.78
C ALA A 36 -16.72 9.01 -12.82
N ALA A 37 -16.87 8.37 -13.99
CA ALA A 37 -16.52 6.97 -14.13
C ALA A 37 -15.25 6.75 -13.35
N GLY A 38 -15.36 5.97 -12.27
CA GLY A 38 -14.29 5.88 -11.27
C GLY A 38 -12.98 5.62 -11.99
N PRO A 39 -11.86 6.19 -11.56
CA PRO A 39 -10.61 6.02 -12.26
C PRO A 39 -10.34 4.52 -12.41
N GLN A 40 -10.31 4.07 -13.65
CA GLN A 40 -10.02 2.68 -13.97
C GLN A 40 -8.51 2.50 -13.93
N ALA A 41 -8.03 1.42 -13.34
CA ALA A 41 -6.62 1.07 -13.40
C ALA A 41 -6.20 0.94 -14.88
N GLY A 42 -5.27 1.77 -15.31
CA GLY A 42 -4.79 1.80 -16.70
C GLY A 42 -3.71 0.78 -16.99
N ALA A 43 -2.93 0.37 -15.99
CA ALA A 43 -1.85 -0.60 -16.11
C ALA A 43 -2.18 -1.85 -15.28
N THR A 44 -2.57 -2.93 -15.94
CA THR A 44 -2.89 -4.21 -15.28
C THR A 44 -1.84 -5.29 -15.55
N THR A 45 -1.01 -5.11 -16.57
CA THR A 45 0.06 -6.05 -16.90
C THR A 45 1.31 -5.74 -16.07
N ALA A 46 1.93 -6.78 -15.52
CA ALA A 46 3.15 -6.64 -14.74
C ALA A 46 4.24 -5.91 -15.56
N GLY A 47 4.89 -4.93 -14.94
CA GLY A 47 5.97 -4.16 -15.54
C GLY A 47 5.58 -3.21 -16.69
N SER A 48 4.28 -2.96 -16.91
CA SER A 48 3.81 -2.16 -18.07
C SER A 48 3.49 -0.70 -17.75
N ALA A 49 3.48 -0.32 -16.47
CA ALA A 49 3.06 1.01 -16.04
C ALA A 49 4.01 2.11 -16.51
N LYS A 50 3.42 3.25 -16.78
CA LYS A 50 4.09 4.50 -17.17
C LYS A 50 3.65 5.63 -16.23
N ALA A 51 4.40 6.72 -16.26
CA ALA A 51 3.98 7.94 -15.57
C ALA A 51 2.60 8.42 -16.10
N GLY A 52 1.69 8.68 -15.18
CA GLY A 52 0.28 9.03 -15.44
C GLY A 52 -0.68 7.85 -15.29
N ASP A 53 -0.22 6.61 -15.30
CA ASP A 53 -1.10 5.44 -15.20
C ASP A 53 -1.65 5.27 -13.77
N ILE A 54 -2.93 4.89 -13.70
CA ILE A 54 -3.56 4.45 -12.47
C ILE A 54 -3.21 2.99 -12.25
N LEU A 55 -2.52 2.72 -11.14
CA LEU A 55 -2.08 1.37 -10.75
C LEU A 55 -3.16 0.60 -10.00
N LEU A 56 -3.99 1.33 -9.27
CA LEU A 56 -5.05 0.79 -8.45
C LEU A 56 -6.15 1.83 -8.26
N ALA A 57 -7.39 1.37 -8.35
CA ALA A 57 -8.56 2.16 -8.00
C ALA A 57 -9.55 1.26 -7.25
N GLU A 58 -10.00 1.68 -6.07
CA GLU A 58 -10.97 0.98 -5.25
C GLU A 58 -11.95 2.00 -4.64
N ASP A 59 -13.20 1.89 -5.01
CA ASP A 59 -14.29 2.76 -4.55
C ASP A 59 -15.21 2.07 -3.52
N PHE A 60 -14.85 0.88 -3.09
CA PHE A 60 -15.61 0.05 -2.14
C PHE A 60 -17.10 -0.13 -2.50
N SER A 61 -17.52 0.18 -3.73
CA SER A 61 -18.90 0.08 -4.19
C SER A 61 -19.46 -1.35 -4.07
N ARG A 62 -18.58 -2.34 -4.03
CA ARG A 62 -18.91 -3.75 -3.82
C ARG A 62 -19.12 -4.12 -2.35
N VAL A 63 -18.75 -3.26 -1.43
CA VAL A 63 -19.09 -3.39 -0.01
C VAL A 63 -20.50 -2.85 0.17
N ILE A 64 -21.50 -3.72 0.15
CA ILE A 64 -22.92 -3.34 0.09
C ILE A 64 -23.66 -3.52 1.40
N HIS A 65 -23.00 -4.02 2.45
CA HIS A 65 -23.60 -4.35 3.72
C HIS A 65 -22.70 -3.97 4.89
N GLY A 66 -23.32 -3.72 6.01
CA GLY A 66 -22.63 -3.46 7.28
C GLY A 66 -22.89 -2.09 7.87
N GLY A 67 -22.89 -2.06 9.18
CA GLY A 67 -23.13 -0.86 9.96
C GLY A 67 -24.54 -0.29 9.86
N ASP A 68 -24.79 0.74 10.64
CA ASP A 68 -26.03 1.50 10.58
C ASP A 68 -26.03 2.37 9.32
N ILE A 69 -27.09 2.27 8.53
CA ILE A 69 -27.26 3.03 7.28
C ILE A 69 -27.42 4.52 7.53
N ALA A 70 -27.73 4.90 8.73
CA ALA A 70 -27.73 6.32 9.11
C ALA A 70 -26.33 6.86 8.98
N ASN A 71 -25.94 7.01 7.78
CA ASN A 71 -24.66 7.19 7.45
C ASN A 71 -24.34 8.65 7.24
N PHE A 72 -23.36 9.03 7.93
CA PHE A 72 -22.78 10.32 7.97
C PHE A 72 -22.27 10.82 6.63
N ALA A 73 -21.98 9.91 5.72
CA ALA A 73 -21.46 10.25 4.39
C ALA A 73 -22.54 10.80 3.46
N ALA A 74 -23.78 10.41 3.64
CA ALA A 74 -24.89 10.82 2.75
C ALA A 74 -25.67 12.04 3.24
N GLY A 75 -25.36 12.59 4.39
CA GLY A 75 -26.11 13.72 4.95
C GLY A 75 -27.52 13.37 5.42
N TYR A 76 -27.87 12.09 5.39
CA TYR A 76 -29.18 11.64 5.86
C TYR A 76 -29.09 11.19 7.32
N TYR A 77 -29.91 11.78 8.13
CA TYR A 77 -30.02 11.54 9.56
C TYR A 77 -31.44 11.44 10.05
N PRO A 78 -31.76 10.35 10.71
CA PRO A 78 -32.72 10.50 11.78
C PRO A 78 -32.08 11.28 12.93
N PRO A 79 -32.74 12.25 13.53
CA PRO A 79 -32.26 12.94 14.73
C PRO A 79 -31.78 11.93 15.77
N SER A 80 -30.72 12.24 16.50
CA SER A 80 -30.11 11.31 17.48
C SER A 80 -31.11 10.81 18.53
N SER A 81 -32.17 11.61 18.84
CA SER A 81 -33.27 11.26 19.70
C SER A 81 -34.22 10.21 19.10
N ASN A 82 -34.22 10.01 17.79
CA ASN A 82 -35.18 9.13 17.10
C ASN A 82 -34.51 7.88 16.51
N ARG A 83 -33.22 7.69 16.72
CA ARG A 83 -32.50 6.51 16.18
C ARG A 83 -33.16 5.19 16.58
N GLY A 84 -33.50 5.05 17.86
CA GLY A 84 -34.22 3.87 18.36
C GLY A 84 -35.64 3.73 17.80
N THR A 85 -36.26 4.84 17.55
CA THR A 85 -37.67 4.87 17.07
C THR A 85 -37.75 4.60 15.57
N TYR A 86 -36.76 5.07 14.79
CA TYR A 86 -36.74 4.87 13.34
C TYR A 86 -36.57 3.41 12.95
N ALA A 87 -35.67 2.68 13.57
CA ALA A 87 -35.51 1.25 13.28
C ALA A 87 -36.63 0.39 13.89
N ALA A 88 -37.21 0.83 14.99
CA ALA A 88 -38.35 0.14 15.59
C ALA A 88 -39.68 0.39 14.84
N ALA A 89 -39.81 1.56 14.21
CA ALA A 89 -41.01 1.91 13.47
C ALA A 89 -41.05 1.35 12.05
N SER A 90 -39.86 1.09 11.44
CA SER A 90 -39.82 0.64 10.05
C SER A 90 -40.24 -0.82 9.86
N GLY A 91 -40.27 -1.62 10.92
CA GLY A 91 -40.62 -3.06 10.81
C GLY A 91 -39.65 -3.85 9.88
N ASP A 92 -38.87 -3.13 9.11
CA ASP A 92 -37.91 -3.60 8.11
C ASP A 92 -36.51 -3.57 8.68
N ASN A 93 -36.37 -4.08 9.88
CA ASN A 93 -35.02 -4.36 10.36
C ASN A 93 -34.52 -5.60 9.63
N PRO A 94 -33.77 -5.49 8.51
CA PRO A 94 -33.16 -6.66 7.95
C PRO A 94 -32.27 -7.20 9.06
N SER A 95 -32.60 -8.39 9.51
CA SER A 95 -32.12 -9.05 10.72
C SER A 95 -30.75 -8.57 11.17
N GLY A 96 -30.72 -7.80 12.23
CA GLY A 96 -29.49 -7.37 12.82
C GLY A 96 -29.15 -5.88 12.75
N PHE A 97 -29.93 -5.00 12.14
CA PHE A 97 -29.71 -3.56 12.29
C PHE A 97 -30.15 -3.08 13.68
N SER A 98 -29.25 -2.50 14.43
CA SER A 98 -29.56 -1.82 15.67
C SER A 98 -29.56 -0.32 15.44
N ALA A 99 -30.67 0.31 15.77
CA ALA A 99 -30.84 1.74 15.63
C ALA A 99 -30.06 2.58 16.64
N THR A 100 -29.39 1.98 17.56
CA THR A 100 -28.80 2.70 18.68
C THR A 100 -27.34 3.10 18.48
N ARG A 101 -26.66 2.52 17.47
CA ARG A 101 -25.24 2.82 17.22
C ARG A 101 -24.90 2.67 15.76
N CYS A 102 -24.09 3.58 15.21
CA CYS A 102 -23.48 3.41 13.89
C CYS A 102 -22.54 2.20 13.80
N THR A 103 -22.22 1.58 14.92
CA THR A 103 -21.36 0.39 15.04
C THR A 103 -22.14 -0.91 15.12
N ALA A 104 -23.47 -0.83 15.21
CA ALA A 104 -24.28 -2.03 15.22
C ALA A 104 -24.23 -2.72 13.87
N ASN A 105 -24.12 -4.04 13.91
CA ASN A 105 -24.05 -4.90 12.71
C ASN A 105 -22.85 -4.61 11.81
N GLU A 106 -21.80 -4.07 12.37
CA GLU A 106 -20.50 -4.04 11.67
C GLU A 106 -20.04 -5.46 11.40
N PHE A 107 -19.60 -5.71 10.20
CA PHE A 107 -18.90 -6.93 9.85
C PHE A 107 -17.51 -6.62 9.34
N ASP A 108 -16.59 -7.50 9.65
CA ASP A 108 -15.25 -7.45 9.10
C ASP A 108 -15.30 -7.83 7.62
N VAL A 109 -14.89 -6.90 6.74
CA VAL A 109 -14.96 -7.09 5.28
C VAL A 109 -14.13 -8.27 4.77
N PHE A 110 -13.21 -8.78 5.57
CA PHE A 110 -12.36 -9.93 5.23
C PHE A 110 -12.84 -11.25 5.81
N SER A 111 -13.60 -11.24 6.90
CA SER A 111 -13.98 -12.46 7.62
C SER A 111 -15.48 -12.65 7.75
N GLY A 112 -16.24 -11.65 7.43
CA GLY A 112 -17.70 -11.72 7.46
C GLY A 112 -18.37 -11.69 8.82
N GLY A 113 -17.64 -11.74 9.92
CA GLY A 113 -18.06 -11.50 11.30
C GLY A 113 -19.54 -11.67 11.66
N GLY A 114 -20.16 -12.82 11.37
CA GLY A 114 -21.57 -13.07 11.66
C GLY A 114 -22.57 -12.69 10.55
N VAL A 115 -22.08 -12.19 9.42
CA VAL A 115 -22.88 -11.91 8.21
C VAL A 115 -22.78 -13.11 7.25
N ALA A 116 -23.85 -13.43 6.55
CA ALA A 116 -23.88 -14.54 5.60
C ALA A 116 -22.86 -14.34 4.46
N ALA A 117 -22.29 -15.45 3.98
CA ALA A 117 -21.25 -15.49 2.94
C ALA A 117 -21.49 -14.57 1.72
N PRO A 118 -22.70 -14.40 1.18
CA PRO A 118 -22.94 -13.53 0.02
C PRO A 118 -22.56 -12.06 0.22
N TYR A 119 -22.44 -11.61 1.47
CA TYR A 119 -22.08 -10.23 1.77
C TYR A 119 -20.57 -10.00 1.92
N THR A 120 -19.80 -11.08 2.03
CA THR A 120 -18.35 -11.05 2.14
C THR A 120 -17.66 -11.50 0.85
N GLU A 121 -18.33 -12.38 0.11
CA GLU A 121 -17.92 -12.76 -1.23
C GLU A 121 -18.13 -11.59 -2.19
N GLY A 122 -17.13 -11.32 -3.01
CA GLY A 122 -17.25 -10.29 -4.02
C GLY A 122 -17.10 -8.84 -3.55
N THR A 123 -16.61 -8.61 -2.32
CA THR A 123 -16.26 -7.24 -1.90
C THR A 123 -15.14 -6.60 -2.76
N GLY A 124 -14.47 -7.38 -3.58
CA GLY A 124 -13.33 -6.90 -4.38
C GLY A 124 -12.01 -6.90 -3.61
N LEU A 125 -12.03 -7.19 -2.32
CA LEU A 125 -10.88 -7.06 -1.42
C LEU A 125 -10.05 -8.33 -1.24
N ALA A 126 -10.25 -9.35 -2.09
CA ALA A 126 -9.54 -10.65 -1.96
C ALA A 126 -8.00 -10.54 -1.98
N ALA A 127 -7.45 -9.57 -2.73
CA ALA A 127 -6.01 -9.33 -2.81
C ALA A 127 -5.53 -8.25 -1.82
N TRP A 128 -6.42 -7.71 -1.01
CA TRP A 128 -6.11 -6.74 0.02
C TRP A 128 -5.80 -7.41 1.35
N GLY A 129 -5.09 -6.69 2.21
CA GLY A 129 -4.77 -7.15 3.55
C GLY A 129 -5.18 -6.16 4.62
N LYS A 130 -5.17 -6.61 5.86
CA LYS A 130 -5.51 -5.77 7.02
C LYS A 130 -4.69 -6.09 8.26
N SER A 131 -4.63 -5.09 9.12
CA SER A 131 -4.30 -5.23 10.54
C SER A 131 -5.31 -4.43 11.35
N GLY A 132 -5.81 -5.00 12.44
CA GLY A 132 -6.89 -4.39 13.20
C GLY A 132 -8.28 -4.56 12.55
N ASN A 133 -9.22 -3.73 12.95
CA ASN A 133 -10.62 -3.83 12.52
C ASN A 133 -10.86 -3.00 11.25
N ILE A 134 -11.29 -3.66 10.18
CA ILE A 134 -11.79 -3.01 8.96
C ILE A 134 -13.22 -3.48 8.76
N ALA A 135 -14.16 -2.62 9.08
CA ALA A 135 -15.59 -2.94 9.02
C ALA A 135 -16.23 -2.38 7.75
N GLY A 136 -17.12 -3.19 7.16
CA GLY A 136 -17.91 -2.80 5.98
C GLY A 136 -18.94 -1.74 6.31
N ARG A 137 -19.12 -0.85 5.36
CA ARG A 137 -20.19 0.14 5.28
C ARG A 137 -20.71 0.16 3.84
N PRO A 138 -21.95 0.48 3.57
CA PRO A 138 -22.43 0.55 2.20
C PRO A 138 -21.66 1.56 1.36
N GLY A 139 -20.73 1.07 0.53
CA GLY A 139 -19.92 1.89 -0.37
C GLY A 139 -18.63 2.47 0.22
N TYR A 140 -18.23 2.08 1.43
CA TYR A 140 -16.95 2.50 2.03
C TYR A 140 -16.56 1.57 3.20
N VAL A 141 -15.42 1.79 3.81
CA VAL A 141 -14.99 1.02 4.99
C VAL A 141 -14.75 1.93 6.20
N LYS A 142 -15.05 1.38 7.37
CA LYS A 142 -14.63 1.95 8.65
C LYS A 142 -13.36 1.27 9.12
N MET A 143 -12.35 2.04 9.37
CA MET A 143 -11.05 1.60 9.88
C MET A 143 -10.95 1.87 11.38
N GLY A 144 -10.44 0.90 12.13
CA GLY A 144 -10.19 1.03 13.56
C GLY A 144 -11.38 0.72 14.46
N ALA A 145 -11.10 0.70 15.76
CA ALA A 145 -12.07 0.55 16.84
C ALA A 145 -11.94 1.73 17.82
N GLY A 146 -12.80 1.80 18.83
CA GLY A 146 -12.83 2.95 19.75
C GLY A 146 -11.51 3.25 20.47
N SER A 147 -10.64 2.26 20.59
CA SER A 147 -9.33 2.38 21.27
C SER A 147 -8.15 1.82 20.46
N ALA A 148 -8.38 1.42 19.21
CA ALA A 148 -7.33 0.78 18.42
C ALA A 148 -7.34 1.26 16.96
N ALA A 149 -6.16 1.58 16.46
CA ALA A 149 -5.91 1.87 15.06
C ALA A 149 -6.08 0.61 14.18
N ALA A 150 -6.24 0.82 12.89
CA ALA A 150 -6.23 -0.24 11.90
C ALA A 150 -5.48 0.17 10.65
N SER A 151 -5.05 -0.82 9.89
CA SER A 151 -4.33 -0.64 8.63
C SER A 151 -4.99 -1.47 7.53
N LEU A 152 -5.14 -0.87 6.38
CA LEU A 152 -5.58 -1.50 5.14
C LEU A 152 -4.39 -1.54 4.18
N TYR A 153 -4.11 -2.72 3.61
CA TYR A 153 -2.99 -2.98 2.70
C TYR A 153 -3.55 -3.24 1.31
N THR A 154 -3.08 -2.51 0.32
CA THR A 154 -3.47 -2.75 -1.08
C THR A 154 -2.91 -4.07 -1.61
N PRO A 155 -3.33 -4.55 -2.79
CA PRO A 155 -2.54 -5.46 -3.60
C PRO A 155 -1.13 -4.92 -3.85
N GLU A 156 -0.20 -5.80 -4.22
CA GLU A 156 1.12 -5.40 -4.71
C GLU A 156 0.99 -4.61 -6.01
N LEU A 157 1.89 -3.65 -6.21
CA LEU A 157 1.85 -2.77 -7.38
C LEU A 157 2.62 -3.36 -8.57
N THR A 158 2.36 -4.62 -8.87
CA THR A 158 3.10 -5.42 -9.87
C THR A 158 3.14 -4.82 -11.27
N ALA A 159 2.27 -3.86 -11.58
CA ALA A 159 2.29 -3.13 -12.83
C ALA A 159 3.51 -2.20 -12.98
N LEU A 160 4.14 -1.80 -11.89
CA LEU A 160 5.36 -0.99 -11.94
C LEU A 160 6.50 -1.79 -12.58
N PRO A 161 7.28 -1.21 -13.52
CA PRO A 161 8.47 -1.87 -14.08
C PRO A 161 9.68 -1.76 -13.14
N ASP A 162 9.76 -0.68 -12.39
CA ASP A 162 10.88 -0.29 -11.54
C ASP A 162 10.40 0.52 -10.34
N ALA A 163 11.33 1.06 -9.56
CA ALA A 163 11.02 2.01 -8.51
C ALA A 163 10.29 3.23 -9.09
N ALA A 164 9.31 3.73 -8.37
CA ALA A 164 8.46 4.81 -8.85
C ALA A 164 8.12 5.80 -7.72
N THR A 165 7.75 7.00 -8.12
CA THR A 165 6.97 7.90 -7.28
C THR A 165 5.51 7.67 -7.57
N VAL A 166 4.73 7.45 -6.53
CA VAL A 166 3.28 7.26 -6.64
C VAL A 166 2.54 8.30 -5.81
N LYS A 167 1.40 8.72 -6.32
CA LYS A 167 0.44 9.55 -5.61
C LYS A 167 -0.74 8.66 -5.19
N VAL A 168 -1.05 8.69 -3.91
CA VAL A 168 -2.20 8.01 -3.31
C VAL A 168 -3.25 9.05 -3.00
N ARG A 169 -4.40 8.99 -3.69
CA ARG A 169 -5.58 9.83 -3.41
C ARG A 169 -6.63 8.96 -2.74
N PHE A 170 -7.33 9.54 -1.80
CA PHE A 170 -8.41 8.85 -1.09
C PHE A 170 -9.40 9.85 -0.51
N SER A 171 -10.63 9.39 -0.30
CA SER A 171 -11.62 10.12 0.46
C SER A 171 -11.63 9.61 1.89
N ALA A 172 -11.61 10.50 2.88
CA ALA A 172 -11.67 10.12 4.27
C ALA A 172 -12.59 11.04 5.08
N GLN A 173 -13.12 10.48 6.17
CA GLN A 173 -13.91 11.19 7.15
C GLN A 173 -13.48 10.75 8.55
N ALA A 174 -13.30 11.71 9.46
CA ALA A 174 -13.16 11.42 10.88
C ALA A 174 -14.44 10.78 11.42
N TYR A 175 -14.29 9.62 12.05
CA TYR A 175 -15.46 8.90 12.55
C TYR A 175 -16.12 9.67 13.69
N SER A 176 -17.43 9.77 13.65
CA SER A 176 -18.25 10.29 14.74
C SER A 176 -19.48 9.41 14.93
N GLU A 177 -19.93 9.27 16.16
CA GLU A 177 -21.22 8.64 16.48
C GLU A 177 -22.38 9.64 16.39
N LYS A 178 -22.09 10.91 16.14
CA LYS A 178 -23.07 11.98 16.02
C LYS A 178 -23.07 12.54 14.60
N TYR A 179 -24.24 12.91 14.17
CA TYR A 179 -24.48 13.35 12.80
C TYR A 179 -23.84 14.71 12.46
N ASP A 180 -23.74 15.58 13.44
CA ASP A 180 -23.10 16.89 13.29
C ASP A 180 -21.57 16.81 13.31
N GLY A 181 -21.03 15.59 13.44
CA GLY A 181 -19.61 15.34 13.58
C GLY A 181 -19.03 15.77 14.92
N SER A 182 -19.86 16.17 15.89
CA SER A 182 -19.36 16.50 17.22
C SER A 182 -18.87 15.24 17.94
N GLY A 183 -17.77 15.36 18.68
CA GLY A 183 -17.12 14.20 19.29
C GLY A 183 -16.46 13.26 18.30
N ALA A 184 -16.19 13.72 17.08
CA ALA A 184 -15.43 12.94 16.11
C ALA A 184 -14.07 12.54 16.66
N ASP A 185 -13.65 11.34 16.31
CA ASP A 185 -12.30 10.87 16.66
C ASP A 185 -11.26 11.82 16.06
N ALA A 186 -10.40 12.34 16.92
CA ALA A 186 -9.21 13.04 16.44
C ALA A 186 -8.26 12.00 15.85
N GLY A 187 -7.67 12.28 14.70
CA GLY A 187 -6.73 11.34 14.13
C GLY A 187 -6.18 11.81 12.80
N LYS A 188 -5.17 11.10 12.39
CA LYS A 188 -4.52 11.27 11.11
C LYS A 188 -4.57 9.97 10.34
N ILE A 189 -4.52 10.07 9.04
CA ILE A 189 -4.26 8.93 8.15
C ILE A 189 -2.77 8.90 7.85
N LEU A 190 -2.16 7.74 8.05
CA LEU A 190 -0.78 7.45 7.71
C LEU A 190 -0.77 6.67 6.41
N VAL A 191 0.03 7.11 5.44
CA VAL A 191 0.17 6.43 4.14
C VAL A 191 1.62 6.04 3.95
N LYS A 192 1.86 4.75 3.71
CA LYS A 192 3.19 4.17 3.58
C LYS A 192 3.25 3.20 2.41
N ALA A 193 4.42 3.02 1.83
CA ALA A 193 4.75 1.88 0.99
C ALA A 193 5.57 0.89 1.81
N VAL A 194 5.18 -0.38 1.78
CA VAL A 194 5.86 -1.46 2.49
C VAL A 194 6.07 -2.66 1.58
N ARG A 195 7.09 -3.45 1.86
CA ARG A 195 7.34 -4.75 1.23
C ARG A 195 7.45 -5.87 2.27
N GLY A 196 7.38 -7.12 1.82
CA GLY A 196 7.44 -8.31 2.68
C GLY A 196 6.13 -8.59 3.43
N ALA A 197 5.08 -7.83 3.18
CA ALA A 197 3.75 -8.07 3.72
C ALA A 197 3.06 -9.20 2.93
N VAL A 198 2.98 -10.37 3.51
CA VAL A 198 2.37 -11.56 2.91
C VAL A 198 0.92 -11.69 3.38
N LEU A 199 0.00 -11.95 2.44
CA LEU A 199 -1.40 -12.17 2.76
C LEU A 199 -1.61 -13.56 3.33
N GLY A 200 -2.17 -13.62 4.52
CA GLY A 200 -2.68 -14.82 5.16
C GLY A 200 -4.20 -14.96 5.03
N ALA A 201 -4.75 -15.90 5.74
CA ALA A 201 -6.19 -16.12 5.79
C ALA A 201 -6.93 -14.86 6.28
N LYS A 202 -8.08 -14.58 5.68
CA LYS A 202 -8.95 -13.43 6.03
C LYS A 202 -8.24 -12.08 5.96
N GLY A 203 -7.32 -11.92 5.01
CA GLY A 203 -6.56 -10.69 4.80
C GLY A 203 -5.54 -10.37 5.90
N ALA A 204 -5.28 -11.27 6.83
CA ALA A 204 -4.25 -11.05 7.85
C ALA A 204 -2.88 -10.86 7.21
N ILE A 205 -2.12 -9.90 7.70
CA ILE A 205 -0.75 -9.68 7.23
C ILE A 205 0.20 -10.55 8.04
N THR A 206 1.04 -11.27 7.33
CA THR A 206 2.13 -12.10 7.86
C THR A 206 3.45 -11.70 7.21
N GLY A 207 4.55 -12.28 7.65
CA GLY A 207 5.89 -11.95 7.13
C GLY A 207 6.51 -10.74 7.83
N THR A 208 7.74 -10.43 7.42
CA THR A 208 8.48 -9.28 7.95
C THR A 208 8.20 -8.07 7.08
N VAL A 209 7.38 -7.16 7.59
CA VAL A 209 7.01 -5.93 6.89
C VAL A 209 8.12 -4.90 7.03
N THR A 210 8.64 -4.43 5.91
CA THR A 210 9.67 -3.39 5.84
C THR A 210 9.10 -2.14 5.19
N GLU A 211 9.20 -1.00 5.86
CA GLU A 211 8.84 0.29 5.30
C GLU A 211 9.84 0.70 4.21
N VAL A 212 9.33 1.10 3.06
CA VAL A 212 10.11 1.61 1.92
C VAL A 212 10.00 3.13 1.84
N SER A 213 8.80 3.65 2.07
CA SER A 213 8.50 5.08 2.00
C SER A 213 7.31 5.40 2.89
N ALA A 214 7.32 6.58 3.49
CA ALA A 214 6.19 7.12 4.24
C ALA A 214 5.95 8.57 3.84
N ALA A 215 4.69 8.94 3.72
CA ALA A 215 4.29 10.33 3.56
C ALA A 215 4.07 10.99 4.94
N ASP A 216 4.03 12.32 4.95
CA ASP A 216 3.61 13.05 6.14
C ASP A 216 2.18 12.64 6.54
N PRO A 217 1.90 12.55 7.84
CA PRO A 217 0.57 12.19 8.33
C PRO A 217 -0.51 13.18 7.87
N VAL A 218 -1.54 12.67 7.21
CA VAL A 218 -2.66 13.46 6.69
C VAL A 218 -3.67 13.75 7.80
N ASP A 219 -3.85 15.01 8.14
CA ASP A 219 -4.83 15.44 9.16
C ASP A 219 -6.24 15.44 8.56
N ILE A 220 -7.11 14.58 9.10
CA ILE A 220 -8.52 14.47 8.70
C ILE A 220 -9.48 15.17 9.67
N SER A 221 -8.97 15.91 10.65
CA SER A 221 -9.79 16.54 11.70
C SER A 221 -10.85 17.51 11.17
N ALA A 222 -10.63 18.11 10.02
CA ALA A 222 -11.60 18.97 9.34
C ALA A 222 -12.71 18.21 8.59
N ALA A 223 -12.56 16.90 8.40
CA ALA A 223 -13.53 16.04 7.72
C ALA A 223 -14.47 15.34 8.71
N LYS A 224 -15.21 16.10 9.53
CA LYS A 224 -15.98 15.57 10.66
C LYS A 224 -17.36 15.03 10.30
N ALA A 225 -18.02 15.58 9.30
CA ALA A 225 -19.41 15.24 8.97
C ALA A 225 -19.59 14.84 7.51
N ARG A 226 -18.54 14.78 6.75
CA ARG A 226 -18.55 14.41 5.34
C ARG A 226 -17.17 13.97 4.88
N PHE A 227 -17.12 13.13 3.88
CA PHE A 227 -15.89 12.81 3.20
C PHE A 227 -15.24 14.03 2.58
N ARG A 228 -13.92 14.06 2.63
CA ARG A 228 -13.07 14.99 1.89
C ARG A 228 -11.98 14.22 1.20
N GLU A 229 -11.51 14.75 0.10
CA GLU A 229 -10.38 14.19 -0.63
C GLU A 229 -9.05 14.62 0.01
N PHE A 230 -8.14 13.67 0.04
CA PHE A 230 -6.77 13.83 0.51
C PHE A 230 -5.81 13.16 -0.46
N GLU A 231 -4.56 13.55 -0.39
CA GLU A 231 -3.50 12.90 -1.15
C GLU A 231 -2.22 12.77 -0.34
N ALA A 232 -1.43 11.77 -0.69
CA ALA A 232 -0.10 11.51 -0.16
C ALA A 232 0.82 11.11 -1.31
N THR A 233 2.09 11.48 -1.24
CA THR A 233 3.09 11.10 -2.25
C THR A 233 4.13 10.20 -1.59
N LEU A 234 4.46 9.10 -2.26
CA LEU A 234 5.46 8.13 -1.83
C LEU A 234 6.51 7.96 -2.92
N THR A 235 7.76 7.86 -2.53
CA THR A 235 8.90 7.68 -3.43
C THR A 235 9.53 6.31 -3.28
N ASN A 236 10.31 5.88 -4.26
CA ASN A 236 11.01 4.59 -4.25
C ASN A 236 10.08 3.37 -4.08
N VAL A 237 8.84 3.48 -4.53
CA VAL A 237 7.86 2.40 -4.48
C VAL A 237 8.17 1.39 -5.56
N THR A 238 8.42 0.15 -5.18
CA THR A 238 8.78 -0.97 -6.08
C THR A 238 7.58 -1.87 -6.38
N PRO A 239 7.64 -2.73 -7.41
CA PRO A 239 6.53 -3.61 -7.80
C PRO A 239 6.01 -4.52 -6.68
N ASP A 240 6.88 -4.94 -5.77
CA ASP A 240 6.58 -5.79 -4.61
C ASP A 240 6.04 -5.02 -3.40
N CYS A 241 5.87 -3.71 -3.53
CA CYS A 241 5.29 -2.89 -2.48
C CYS A 241 3.77 -2.98 -2.45
N ARG A 242 3.23 -2.90 -1.24
CA ARG A 242 1.82 -2.59 -0.96
C ARG A 242 1.73 -1.19 -0.38
N ILE A 243 0.68 -0.47 -0.73
CA ILE A 243 0.36 0.78 -0.03
C ILE A 243 -0.41 0.41 1.23
N VAL A 244 0.00 1.01 2.35
CA VAL A 244 -0.67 0.85 3.64
C VAL A 244 -1.31 2.17 4.01
N ILE A 245 -2.62 2.14 4.21
CA ILE A 245 -3.39 3.27 4.73
C ILE A 245 -3.81 2.90 6.14
N SER A 246 -3.39 3.69 7.12
CA SER A 246 -3.61 3.39 8.53
C SER A 246 -4.24 4.57 9.25
N THR A 247 -5.07 4.31 10.24
CA THR A 247 -5.43 5.33 11.22
C THR A 247 -4.31 5.47 12.26
N SER A 248 -4.05 6.68 12.73
CA SER A 248 -2.99 6.91 13.73
C SER A 248 -3.37 6.42 15.13
N GLU A 249 -4.64 6.49 15.49
CA GLU A 249 -5.09 6.20 16.85
C GLU A 249 -6.39 5.42 16.90
N LYS A 250 -7.46 5.98 16.35
CA LYS A 250 -8.83 5.49 16.53
C LYS A 250 -9.45 5.12 15.19
N ARG A 251 -10.63 5.66 14.93
CA ARG A 251 -11.48 5.29 13.79
C ARG A 251 -11.46 6.37 12.71
N ALA A 252 -11.54 5.93 11.47
CA ALA A 252 -11.81 6.77 10.32
C ALA A 252 -12.73 6.02 9.34
N LEU A 253 -13.40 6.75 8.48
CA LEU A 253 -14.07 6.22 7.29
C LEU A 253 -13.15 6.48 6.10
N LEU A 254 -13.06 5.49 5.21
CA LEU A 254 -12.19 5.53 4.02
C LEU A 254 -12.98 5.10 2.80
N ASP A 255 -12.75 5.81 1.70
CA ASP A 255 -13.37 5.58 0.40
C ASP A 255 -12.45 6.05 -0.75
N ASN A 256 -12.76 5.65 -1.99
CA ASN A 256 -12.14 6.14 -3.22
C ASN A 256 -10.60 6.14 -3.21
N VAL A 257 -9.99 5.00 -2.92
CA VAL A 257 -8.53 4.87 -2.93
C VAL A 257 -8.03 4.72 -4.36
N VAL A 258 -7.18 5.65 -4.79
CA VAL A 258 -6.56 5.65 -6.12
C VAL A 258 -5.06 5.80 -5.97
N VAL A 259 -4.31 4.89 -6.58
CA VAL A 259 -2.84 4.94 -6.65
C VAL A 259 -2.42 5.23 -8.08
N THR A 260 -1.76 6.34 -8.30
CA THR A 260 -1.28 6.77 -9.63
C THR A 260 0.24 6.79 -9.64
N CYS A 261 0.84 6.20 -10.67
CA CYS A 261 2.26 6.35 -10.97
C CYS A 261 2.52 7.77 -11.48
N THR A 262 3.35 8.55 -10.81
CA THR A 262 3.66 9.91 -11.25
C THR A 262 5.03 10.03 -11.91
N ALA A 263 5.97 9.17 -11.56
CA ALA A 263 7.28 9.07 -12.19
C ALA A 263 7.82 7.64 -12.02
N ILE A 264 8.57 7.18 -13.01
CA ILE A 264 9.36 5.95 -12.93
C ILE A 264 10.82 6.35 -12.76
N THR A 265 11.52 5.71 -11.84
CA THR A 265 12.97 5.80 -11.68
C THR A 265 13.55 4.48 -12.18
N PRO A 266 14.03 4.41 -13.42
CA PRO A 266 14.58 3.18 -13.96
C PRO A 266 15.71 2.67 -13.09
N ALA A 267 15.79 1.36 -12.91
CA ALA A 267 16.94 0.75 -12.27
C ALA A 267 18.18 1.06 -13.09
N THR A 268 19.15 1.71 -12.47
CA THR A 268 20.43 1.96 -13.10
C THR A 268 21.40 0.82 -12.77
N LYS A 269 22.00 0.26 -13.79
CA LYS A 269 23.10 -0.69 -13.64
C LYS A 269 24.38 0.11 -13.46
N PRO A 270 25.06 0.04 -12.30
CA PRO A 270 26.34 0.70 -12.12
C PRO A 270 27.38 0.22 -13.13
N ALA A 271 28.35 1.04 -13.44
CA ALA A 271 29.49 0.60 -14.23
C ALA A 271 30.27 -0.50 -13.50
N ALA A 272 30.90 -1.41 -14.25
CA ALA A 272 31.83 -2.34 -13.65
C ALA A 272 32.98 -1.59 -12.96
N PRO A 273 33.42 -1.97 -11.76
CA PRO A 273 34.54 -1.32 -11.09
C PRO A 273 35.82 -1.39 -11.93
N GLY A 274 36.38 -0.24 -12.20
CA GLY A 274 37.68 -0.14 -12.92
C GLY A 274 38.85 0.01 -11.96
N GLY A 275 40.10 -0.01 -12.50
CA GLY A 275 41.29 0.21 -11.72
C GLY A 275 41.56 -0.90 -10.68
N VAL A 276 41.09 -2.11 -10.95
CA VAL A 276 41.27 -3.24 -10.03
C VAL A 276 42.76 -3.63 -9.98
N SER A 277 43.32 -3.58 -8.79
CA SER A 277 44.74 -3.85 -8.54
C SER A 277 44.93 -4.37 -7.11
N PHE A 278 46.08 -4.92 -6.86
CA PHE A 278 46.50 -5.29 -5.51
C PHE A 278 47.64 -4.41 -5.01
N ASP A 279 47.64 -4.11 -3.73
CA ASP A 279 48.84 -3.60 -3.08
C ASP A 279 49.86 -4.71 -2.97
N ALA A 280 51.17 -4.33 -2.99
CA ALA A 280 52.23 -5.24 -2.67
C ALA A 280 51.96 -5.89 -1.30
N ALA A 281 52.10 -7.21 -1.23
CA ALA A 281 51.78 -7.97 -0.04
C ALA A 281 52.54 -7.46 1.18
N ALA A 282 51.80 -7.04 2.18
CA ALA A 282 52.36 -6.69 3.48
C ALA A 282 52.64 -7.93 4.36
N ALA A 283 52.05 -9.07 4.00
CA ALA A 283 52.21 -10.36 4.68
C ALA A 283 51.90 -11.52 3.72
N ALA A 284 52.47 -12.70 4.02
CA ALA A 284 52.33 -13.88 3.15
C ALA A 284 50.95 -14.52 3.12
N ASP A 285 50.06 -14.11 4.01
CA ASP A 285 48.70 -14.69 4.20
C ASP A 285 47.58 -13.71 3.89
N ARG A 286 47.88 -12.49 3.43
CA ARG A 286 46.88 -11.45 3.17
C ARG A 286 47.28 -10.50 2.06
N LEU A 287 46.26 -9.90 1.46
CA LEU A 287 46.41 -8.96 0.35
C LEU A 287 45.26 -7.98 0.34
N THR A 288 45.53 -6.77 -0.12
CA THR A 288 44.51 -5.76 -0.27
C THR A 288 44.18 -5.55 -1.75
N LEU A 289 42.97 -5.92 -2.13
CA LEU A 289 42.39 -5.60 -3.45
C LEU A 289 41.90 -4.16 -3.42
N LYS A 290 42.16 -3.40 -4.48
CA LYS A 290 41.74 -2.02 -4.68
C LYS A 290 40.92 -1.87 -5.96
N TRP A 291 40.06 -0.88 -6.00
CA TRP A 291 39.27 -0.50 -7.18
C TRP A 291 38.89 0.97 -7.14
N ASN A 292 38.42 1.52 -8.25
CA ASN A 292 37.86 2.85 -8.30
C ASN A 292 36.44 2.86 -7.78
N ALA A 293 36.07 3.89 -7.02
CA ALA A 293 34.68 4.09 -6.59
C ALA A 293 33.74 4.16 -7.80
N VAL A 294 32.59 3.52 -7.69
CA VAL A 294 31.55 3.50 -8.73
C VAL A 294 30.37 4.32 -8.26
N PRO A 295 29.94 5.33 -9.03
CA PRO A 295 28.71 6.06 -8.74
C PRO A 295 27.52 5.10 -8.67
N ASP A 296 26.54 5.42 -7.81
CA ASP A 296 25.30 4.68 -7.61
C ASP A 296 25.46 3.25 -7.05
N ALA A 297 26.67 2.83 -6.67
CA ALA A 297 26.88 1.61 -5.92
C ALA A 297 26.35 1.77 -4.49
N THR A 298 25.55 0.82 -4.03
CA THR A 298 25.11 0.71 -2.64
C THR A 298 26.03 -0.14 -1.79
N SER A 299 26.73 -1.06 -2.42
CA SER A 299 27.79 -1.88 -1.83
C SER A 299 28.67 -2.50 -2.92
N TYR A 300 29.71 -3.27 -2.51
CA TYR A 300 30.49 -4.06 -3.43
C TYR A 300 30.52 -5.53 -3.02
N THR A 301 30.77 -6.39 -4.01
CA THR A 301 31.07 -7.80 -3.82
C THR A 301 32.41 -8.12 -4.49
N VAL A 302 33.29 -8.75 -3.76
CA VAL A 302 34.59 -9.28 -4.26
C VAL A 302 34.44 -10.79 -4.37
N ALA A 303 34.83 -11.34 -5.53
CA ALA A 303 35.05 -12.76 -5.72
C ALA A 303 36.54 -12.98 -5.88
N TYR A 304 37.09 -14.01 -5.24
CA TYR A 304 38.50 -14.37 -5.35
C TYR A 304 38.69 -15.88 -5.26
N TRP A 305 39.69 -16.40 -5.94
CA TRP A 305 39.95 -17.83 -6.00
C TRP A 305 41.43 -18.08 -6.29
N LYS A 306 41.93 -19.30 -6.01
CA LYS A 306 43.30 -19.72 -6.29
C LYS A 306 43.40 -20.51 -7.60
N GLY A 307 44.57 -20.55 -8.19
CA GLY A 307 44.90 -21.42 -9.33
C GLY A 307 44.74 -20.75 -10.69
N SER A 308 43.78 -21.15 -11.51
CA SER A 308 43.63 -20.69 -12.90
C SER A 308 42.65 -19.51 -13.02
N ALA A 309 42.92 -18.61 -13.95
CA ALA A 309 42.00 -17.53 -14.31
C ALA A 309 40.60 -18.04 -14.73
N SER A 310 40.51 -19.26 -15.24
CA SER A 310 39.30 -19.91 -15.74
C SER A 310 38.70 -20.91 -14.75
N ALA A 311 39.03 -20.81 -13.45
CA ALA A 311 38.39 -21.67 -12.45
C ALA A 311 36.89 -21.48 -12.44
N PRO A 312 36.11 -22.55 -12.17
CA PRO A 312 34.67 -22.47 -12.13
C PRO A 312 34.20 -21.66 -10.90
N GLU A 313 33.06 -20.99 -11.02
CA GLU A 313 32.52 -20.12 -9.94
C GLU A 313 32.26 -20.87 -8.62
N SER A 314 32.13 -22.18 -8.66
CA SER A 314 32.01 -23.03 -7.48
C SER A 314 33.24 -23.04 -6.58
N GLU A 315 34.40 -22.59 -7.11
CA GLU A 315 35.66 -22.48 -6.38
C GLU A 315 35.91 -21.07 -5.83
N TYR A 316 35.02 -20.14 -6.11
CA TYR A 316 35.18 -18.76 -5.66
C TYR A 316 34.82 -18.59 -4.19
N ALA A 317 35.64 -17.85 -3.47
CA ALA A 317 35.31 -17.26 -2.19
C ALA A 317 34.77 -15.84 -2.41
N TYR A 318 33.82 -15.44 -1.58
CA TYR A 318 33.14 -14.14 -1.71
C TYR A 318 33.27 -13.29 -0.44
N LYS A 319 33.45 -12.00 -0.64
CA LYS A 319 33.25 -10.96 0.36
C LYS A 319 32.10 -10.08 -0.14
N THR A 320 30.98 -10.06 0.58
CA THR A 320 29.76 -9.33 0.20
C THR A 320 29.45 -8.21 1.19
N GLY A 321 28.61 -7.27 0.81
CA GLY A 321 28.19 -6.18 1.70
C GLY A 321 29.32 -5.18 2.02
N ILE A 322 30.32 -5.08 1.19
CA ILE A 322 31.41 -4.11 1.36
C ILE A 322 30.82 -2.72 1.13
N ALA A 323 31.09 -1.78 2.04
CA ALA A 323 30.48 -0.44 2.02
C ALA A 323 30.68 0.27 0.66
N SER A 324 29.66 1.02 0.22
CA SER A 324 29.69 1.78 -1.04
C SER A 324 30.83 2.81 -1.13
N THR A 325 31.31 3.28 0.00
CA THR A 325 32.44 4.21 0.11
C THR A 325 33.81 3.53 0.07
N ALA A 326 33.84 2.19 0.16
CA ALA A 326 35.09 1.45 0.14
C ALA A 326 35.68 1.37 -1.27
N THR A 327 36.95 1.58 -1.37
CA THR A 327 37.76 1.41 -2.59
C THR A 327 38.82 0.32 -2.42
N SER A 328 38.73 -0.46 -1.34
CA SER A 328 39.63 -1.59 -1.08
C SER A 328 38.98 -2.62 -0.15
N GLN A 329 39.49 -3.85 -0.22
CA GLN A 329 39.10 -4.96 0.65
C GLN A 329 40.33 -5.82 0.95
N GLU A 330 40.62 -6.04 2.22
CA GLU A 330 41.63 -7.01 2.63
C GLU A 330 41.09 -8.44 2.47
N LEU A 331 41.85 -9.28 1.79
CA LEU A 331 41.65 -10.72 1.69
C LEU A 331 42.63 -11.40 2.63
N THR A 332 42.16 -12.23 3.51
CA THR A 332 42.96 -12.87 4.59
C THR A 332 42.84 -14.39 4.51
N ASN A 333 43.74 -15.09 5.21
CA ASN A 333 43.88 -16.54 5.21
C ASN A 333 44.21 -17.11 3.83
N LEU A 334 45.06 -16.43 3.11
CA LEU A 334 45.56 -16.89 1.82
C LEU A 334 46.73 -17.85 2.04
N GLU A 335 46.93 -18.77 1.09
CA GLU A 335 48.04 -19.67 1.08
C GLU A 335 49.29 -18.95 0.53
N SER A 336 50.42 -19.03 1.21
CA SER A 336 51.68 -18.43 0.75
C SER A 336 52.19 -19.08 -0.55
N ASN A 337 52.93 -18.34 -1.36
CA ASN A 337 53.46 -18.78 -2.66
C ASN A 337 52.38 -19.29 -3.62
N THR A 338 51.20 -18.67 -3.58
CA THR A 338 50.05 -19.12 -4.36
C THR A 338 49.50 -17.97 -5.21
N SER A 339 49.15 -18.27 -6.46
CA SER A 339 48.48 -17.30 -7.33
C SER A 339 47.01 -17.23 -7.02
N TYR A 340 46.52 -16.03 -6.82
CA TYR A 340 45.08 -15.71 -6.64
C TYR A 340 44.60 -14.82 -7.77
N TRP A 341 43.36 -15.00 -8.10
CA TRP A 341 42.59 -14.16 -9.01
C TRP A 341 41.47 -13.49 -8.25
N ALA A 342 41.15 -12.26 -8.59
CA ALA A 342 39.99 -11.57 -8.01
C ALA A 342 39.30 -10.69 -9.03
N LYS A 343 38.03 -10.48 -8.80
CA LYS A 343 37.19 -9.54 -9.53
C LYS A 343 36.22 -8.88 -8.56
N VAL A 344 35.72 -7.69 -8.90
CA VAL A 344 34.83 -6.88 -8.08
C VAL A 344 33.61 -6.55 -8.88
N LYS A 345 32.39 -6.54 -8.26
CA LYS A 345 31.20 -5.94 -8.82
C LYS A 345 30.62 -4.91 -7.88
N ALA A 346 30.07 -3.86 -8.44
CA ALA A 346 29.25 -2.90 -7.72
C ALA A 346 27.83 -3.45 -7.63
N VAL A 347 27.25 -3.38 -6.44
CA VAL A 347 25.86 -3.75 -6.14
C VAL A 347 25.05 -2.47 -6.10
N GLY A 348 23.93 -2.44 -6.81
CA GLY A 348 23.01 -1.32 -6.88
C GLY A 348 21.58 -1.81 -6.91
N SER A 349 20.68 -1.05 -7.53
CA SER A 349 19.34 -1.55 -7.87
C SER A 349 19.41 -2.69 -8.89
N LEU A 350 20.37 -2.63 -9.79
CA LEU A 350 20.90 -3.76 -10.55
C LEU A 350 22.39 -3.91 -10.22
N ASP A 351 22.90 -5.13 -10.24
CA ASP A 351 24.33 -5.38 -10.09
C ASP A 351 25.08 -4.98 -11.37
N SER A 352 26.28 -4.43 -11.22
CA SER A 352 27.18 -4.21 -12.35
C SER A 352 27.64 -5.53 -12.96
N ASP A 353 28.25 -5.47 -14.13
CA ASP A 353 29.13 -6.55 -14.57
C ASP A 353 30.32 -6.67 -13.62
N TRP A 354 30.96 -7.82 -13.61
CA TRP A 354 32.23 -7.98 -12.93
C TRP A 354 33.28 -7.10 -13.59
N SER A 355 34.23 -6.60 -12.79
CA SER A 355 35.45 -5.97 -13.28
C SER A 355 36.29 -6.95 -14.11
N GLU A 356 37.30 -6.43 -14.79
CA GLU A 356 38.41 -7.24 -15.25
C GLU A 356 39.01 -8.04 -14.09
N THR A 357 39.46 -9.25 -14.42
CA THR A 357 40.07 -10.14 -13.44
C THR A 357 41.52 -9.72 -13.18
N CYS A 358 41.85 -9.56 -11.93
CA CYS A 358 43.23 -9.20 -11.52
C CYS A 358 43.98 -10.43 -10.97
N LEU A 359 45.16 -10.65 -11.47
CA LEU A 359 46.06 -11.69 -10.97
C LEU A 359 46.95 -11.14 -9.86
N LEU A 360 47.18 -11.96 -8.91
CA LEU A 360 47.95 -11.68 -7.75
C LEU A 360 48.81 -12.88 -7.35
N TYR A 361 49.96 -12.59 -6.76
CA TYR A 361 50.87 -13.60 -6.22
C TYR A 361 51.21 -13.26 -4.76
N THR A 362 50.99 -14.23 -3.84
CA THR A 362 51.30 -14.09 -2.41
C THR A 362 52.72 -14.49 -2.08
#